data_c37d35fd9bafabc95035ecc74091723f
#
_entry.id   c37d35fd9bafabc95035ecc74091723f
#
_cell.length_a   1.000
_cell.length_b   1.000
_cell.length_c   1.000
_cell.angle_alpha   90.00
_cell.angle_beta   90.00
_cell.angle_gamma   90.00
#
_symmetry.space_group_name_H-M   'P 1'
#
loop_
_entity.id
_entity.type
_entity.pdbx_description
1 polymer ?
#
loop_
_entity_poly.entity_id
_entity_poly.type
_entity_poly.pdbx_seq_one_letter_code
_entity_poly.pdbx_strand_id
1 'polypeptide(L)'
;MIISIGQSGCSEVEHHGADVDAGNAEVLVTKIHTEKYWRPSDDLKTFIKTMENKPLLDGETELVEYDDVGHIAKGYGTKAYLFTEEGNSKEAERIMVYKLLEANGFIDKYVTHKLNNHERNALVSLIYNVGRDGFRNSSAFKALNKGDIKEFKRQAFDPKVGFVCADGKYNKGLINRRAHELVMWEEGVYEV
;
A
#
# COMPACT_ATOMS: atom_id res chain seq x y z
N MET A 1 40.38 -24.44 -32.59
CA MET A 1 40.17 -25.19 -31.36
C MET A 1 38.72 -24.92 -30.94
N ILE A 2 37.81 -25.83 -31.26
CA ILE A 2 36.36 -25.71 -31.07
C ILE A 2 36.05 -26.46 -29.78
N ILE A 3 35.49 -25.77 -28.80
CA ILE A 3 35.03 -26.40 -27.56
C ILE A 3 33.52 -26.60 -27.68
N SER A 4 33.13 -27.86 -27.72
CA SER A 4 31.74 -28.34 -27.70
C SER A 4 31.16 -28.18 -26.29
N ILE A 5 30.00 -27.53 -26.18
CA ILE A 5 29.23 -27.48 -24.92
C ILE A 5 28.14 -28.53 -25.03
N GLY A 6 28.18 -29.50 -24.12
CA GLY A 6 27.23 -30.60 -24.04
C GLY A 6 25.83 -30.14 -23.63
N GLN A 7 24.84 -30.73 -24.28
CA GLN A 7 23.43 -30.70 -23.91
C GLN A 7 23.21 -31.58 -22.66
N SER A 8 22.65 -31.01 -21.61
CA SER A 8 22.04 -31.75 -20.51
C SER A 8 20.53 -31.84 -20.73
N GLY A 9 20.03 -33.07 -20.70
CA GLY A 9 18.70 -33.46 -21.11
C GLY A 9 17.55 -32.90 -20.28
N CYS A 10 16.47 -32.62 -20.94
CA CYS A 10 15.14 -32.54 -20.38
C CYS A 10 14.69 -33.94 -19.95
N SER A 11 14.40 -34.11 -18.66
CA SER A 11 13.64 -35.26 -18.18
C SER A 11 12.17 -34.96 -18.38
N GLU A 12 11.51 -35.80 -19.18
CA GLU A 12 10.05 -35.81 -19.31
C GLU A 12 9.42 -36.18 -17.96
N VAL A 13 8.54 -35.30 -17.46
CA VAL A 13 7.67 -35.59 -16.32
C VAL A 13 6.39 -36.16 -16.88
N GLU A 14 6.15 -37.46 -16.67
CA GLU A 14 4.88 -38.09 -17.00
C GLU A 14 3.75 -37.45 -16.18
N HIS A 15 2.81 -36.81 -16.86
CA HIS A 15 1.57 -36.32 -16.31
C HIS A 15 0.61 -37.50 -16.09
N HIS A 16 0.49 -37.96 -14.86
CA HIS A 16 -0.67 -38.75 -14.46
C HIS A 16 -1.85 -37.78 -14.32
N GLY A 17 -2.74 -37.79 -15.31
CA GLY A 17 -4.01 -37.07 -15.28
C GLY A 17 -4.90 -37.63 -14.18
N ALA A 18 -5.05 -36.91 -13.08
CA ALA A 18 -6.22 -37.06 -12.24
C ALA A 18 -7.29 -36.11 -12.81
N ASP A 19 -8.44 -36.68 -13.21
CA ASP A 19 -9.61 -35.89 -13.58
C ASP A 19 -10.06 -35.04 -12.37
N VAL A 20 -9.63 -33.80 -12.34
CA VAL A 20 -10.07 -32.79 -11.37
C VAL A 20 -11.31 -32.15 -11.97
N ASP A 21 -12.47 -32.36 -11.32
CA ASP A 21 -13.72 -31.71 -11.67
C ASP A 21 -13.50 -30.19 -11.77
N ALA A 22 -13.78 -29.60 -12.93
CA ALA A 22 -13.49 -28.21 -13.25
C ALA A 22 -14.11 -27.22 -12.23
N GLY A 23 -15.25 -27.55 -11.64
CA GLY A 23 -15.89 -26.77 -10.59
C GLY A 23 -15.08 -26.72 -9.29
N ASN A 24 -14.43 -27.82 -8.92
CA ASN A 24 -13.56 -27.87 -7.74
C ASN A 24 -12.22 -27.17 -7.97
N ALA A 25 -11.71 -27.16 -9.20
CA ALA A 25 -10.47 -26.47 -9.54
C ALA A 25 -10.62 -24.94 -9.46
N GLU A 26 -11.74 -24.38 -9.95
CA GLU A 26 -12.01 -22.94 -9.84
C GLU A 26 -12.18 -22.49 -8.37
N VAL A 27 -12.89 -23.26 -7.56
CA VAL A 27 -13.04 -22.97 -6.13
C VAL A 27 -11.70 -23.08 -5.40
N LEU A 28 -10.86 -24.07 -5.74
CA LEU A 28 -9.53 -24.23 -5.14
C LEU A 28 -8.57 -23.10 -5.55
N VAL A 29 -8.56 -22.72 -6.82
CA VAL A 29 -7.73 -21.61 -7.34
C VAL A 29 -8.18 -20.29 -6.73
N THR A 30 -9.49 -20.05 -6.61
CA THR A 30 -10.05 -18.86 -5.95
C THR A 30 -9.67 -18.85 -4.46
N LYS A 31 -9.76 -19.98 -3.76
CA LYS A 31 -9.42 -20.12 -2.35
C LYS A 31 -7.92 -19.95 -2.09
N ILE A 32 -7.06 -20.52 -2.93
CA ILE A 32 -5.60 -20.37 -2.86
C ILE A 32 -5.19 -18.92 -3.13
N HIS A 33 -5.88 -18.20 -4.05
CA HIS A 33 -5.60 -16.79 -4.32
C HIS A 33 -6.09 -15.85 -3.22
N THR A 34 -7.16 -16.20 -2.49
CA THR A 34 -7.73 -15.31 -1.47
C THR A 34 -7.04 -15.40 -0.11
N GLU A 35 -6.42 -16.53 0.25
CA GLU A 35 -5.81 -16.71 1.58
C GLU A 35 -4.32 -16.38 1.64
N LYS A 36 -3.62 -16.31 0.50
CA LYS A 36 -2.14 -16.20 0.47
C LYS A 36 -1.60 -14.79 0.32
N TYR A 37 -2.39 -13.82 -0.14
CA TYR A 37 -1.89 -12.47 -0.40
C TYR A 37 -2.67 -11.44 0.40
N TRP A 38 -1.93 -10.54 1.08
CA TRP A 38 -2.53 -9.38 1.73
C TRP A 38 -3.32 -8.54 0.72
N ARG A 39 -4.51 -8.12 1.12
CA ARG A 39 -5.37 -7.18 0.38
C ARG A 39 -5.81 -6.07 1.33
N PRO A 40 -5.95 -4.83 0.85
CA PRO A 40 -6.49 -3.76 1.68
C PRO A 40 -7.94 -4.08 2.08
N SER A 41 -8.22 -4.01 3.40
CA SER A 41 -9.58 -4.12 3.91
C SER A 41 -10.45 -2.95 3.44
N ASP A 42 -11.77 -3.08 3.52
CA ASP A 42 -12.67 -1.99 3.19
C ASP A 42 -12.50 -0.81 4.15
N ASP A 43 -12.22 -1.08 5.43
CA ASP A 43 -11.91 -0.04 6.42
C ASP A 43 -10.66 0.76 6.04
N LEU A 44 -9.57 0.07 5.65
CA LEU A 44 -8.36 0.76 5.19
C LEU A 44 -8.63 1.58 3.91
N LYS A 45 -9.39 1.04 2.95
CA LYS A 45 -9.76 1.78 1.75
C LYS A 45 -10.58 3.02 2.08
N THR A 46 -11.56 2.90 2.96
CA THR A 46 -12.38 4.02 3.44
C THR A 46 -11.53 5.07 4.14
N PHE A 47 -10.64 4.64 5.04
CA PHE A 47 -9.67 5.53 5.70
C PHE A 47 -8.84 6.33 4.68
N ILE A 48 -8.22 5.67 3.72
CA ILE A 48 -7.41 6.33 2.68
C ILE A 48 -8.27 7.31 1.86
N LYS A 49 -9.47 6.91 1.42
CA LYS A 49 -10.39 7.76 0.66
C LYS A 49 -10.74 9.03 1.45
N THR A 50 -11.05 8.91 2.74
CA THR A 50 -11.38 10.04 3.60
C THR A 50 -10.19 10.98 3.78
N MET A 51 -8.99 10.45 3.94
CA MET A 51 -7.77 11.25 4.11
C MET A 51 -7.34 11.98 2.84
N GLU A 52 -7.58 11.40 1.67
CA GLU A 52 -7.11 11.95 0.40
C GLU A 52 -8.18 12.82 -0.29
N ASN A 53 -9.44 12.40 -0.29
CA ASN A 53 -10.50 13.12 -0.99
C ASN A 53 -11.90 12.75 -0.46
N LYS A 54 -12.30 13.37 0.63
CA LYS A 54 -13.61 13.14 1.24
C LYS A 54 -14.80 13.44 0.30
N PRO A 55 -14.81 14.54 -0.48
CA PRO A 55 -15.91 14.81 -1.40
C PRO A 55 -16.17 13.66 -2.39
N LEU A 56 -15.13 13.05 -2.93
CA LEU A 56 -15.27 11.90 -3.83
C LEU A 56 -15.82 10.66 -3.11
N LEU A 57 -15.48 10.46 -1.83
CA LEU A 57 -16.06 9.41 -0.99
C LEU A 57 -17.55 9.63 -0.76
N ASP A 58 -17.97 10.89 -0.54
CA ASP A 58 -19.34 11.26 -0.25
C ASP A 58 -20.28 11.21 -1.50
N GLY A 59 -19.79 10.68 -2.62
CA GLY A 59 -20.59 10.37 -3.81
C GLY A 59 -20.43 11.33 -4.98
N GLU A 60 -19.49 12.25 -4.93
CA GLU A 60 -19.12 13.04 -6.10
C GLU A 60 -18.54 12.14 -7.18
N THR A 61 -19.02 12.28 -8.40
CA THR A 61 -18.65 11.43 -9.53
C THR A 61 -17.56 12.03 -10.41
N GLU A 62 -17.38 13.34 -10.36
CA GLU A 62 -16.39 14.05 -11.15
C GLU A 62 -15.04 14.08 -10.46
N LEU A 63 -14.02 13.61 -11.15
CA LEU A 63 -12.63 13.71 -10.72
C LEU A 63 -12.10 15.10 -11.07
N VAL A 64 -12.14 16.02 -10.12
CA VAL A 64 -11.53 17.34 -10.28
C VAL A 64 -10.03 17.25 -10.05
N GLU A 65 -9.27 17.89 -10.92
CA GLU A 65 -7.84 18.08 -10.73
C GLU A 65 -7.60 19.17 -9.68
N TYR A 66 -6.64 18.95 -8.79
CA TYR A 66 -6.25 19.90 -7.77
C TYR A 66 -4.72 20.00 -7.67
N ASP A 67 -4.23 21.14 -7.22
CA ASP A 67 -2.81 21.32 -6.98
C ASP A 67 -2.42 20.68 -5.64
N ASP A 68 -1.59 19.66 -5.70
CA ASP A 68 -0.98 19.02 -4.55
C ASP A 68 0.50 19.36 -4.51
N VAL A 69 0.81 20.45 -3.82
CA VAL A 69 2.18 20.96 -3.60
C VAL A 69 2.99 21.06 -4.91
N GLY A 70 2.43 21.75 -5.92
CA GLY A 70 3.06 21.95 -7.22
C GLY A 70 2.94 20.77 -8.19
N HIS A 71 2.10 19.78 -7.89
CA HIS A 71 1.76 18.68 -8.78
C HIS A 71 0.25 18.57 -8.96
N ILE A 72 -0.18 18.46 -10.20
CA ILE A 72 -1.60 18.22 -10.49
C ILE A 72 -1.94 16.79 -10.06
N ALA A 73 -2.81 16.67 -9.07
CA ALA A 73 -3.35 15.42 -8.55
C ALA A 73 -4.82 15.24 -8.91
N LYS A 74 -5.29 14.01 -8.92
CA LYS A 74 -6.67 13.62 -9.24
C LYS A 74 -7.08 12.41 -8.39
N GLY A 75 -8.37 12.28 -8.11
CA GLY A 75 -8.89 11.16 -7.33
C GLY A 75 -8.32 11.12 -5.91
N TYR A 76 -7.71 10.02 -5.51
CA TYR A 76 -7.16 9.82 -4.17
C TYR A 76 -5.64 10.07 -4.13
N GLY A 77 -5.21 11.32 -4.31
CA GLY A 77 -3.79 11.71 -4.25
C GLY A 77 -2.94 11.10 -5.37
N THR A 78 -3.52 10.90 -6.55
CA THR A 78 -2.84 10.30 -7.69
C THR A 78 -2.49 11.36 -8.72
N LYS A 79 -1.29 11.31 -9.26
CA LYS A 79 -0.88 12.23 -10.33
C LYS A 79 -1.83 12.14 -11.52
N ALA A 80 -2.33 13.26 -12.01
CA ALA A 80 -3.39 13.34 -13.02
C ALA A 80 -3.07 12.56 -14.30
N TYR A 81 -1.80 12.53 -14.72
CA TYR A 81 -1.38 11.81 -15.93
C TYR A 81 -1.51 10.28 -15.87
N LEU A 82 -1.77 9.72 -14.68
CA LEU A 82 -2.00 8.27 -14.51
C LEU A 82 -3.45 7.86 -14.80
N PHE A 83 -4.33 8.83 -15.03
CA PHE A 83 -5.71 8.57 -15.41
C PHE A 83 -5.87 8.57 -16.93
N THR A 84 -6.87 7.85 -17.44
CA THR A 84 -7.36 8.01 -18.80
C THR A 84 -8.07 9.37 -18.95
N GLU A 85 -8.31 9.83 -20.16
CA GLU A 85 -9.02 11.10 -20.43
C GLU A 85 -10.41 11.14 -19.77
N GLU A 86 -11.10 9.99 -19.68
CA GLU A 86 -12.43 9.85 -19.08
C GLU A 86 -12.41 9.52 -17.58
N GLY A 87 -11.23 9.53 -16.93
CA GLY A 87 -11.01 9.05 -15.57
C GLY A 87 -12.22 9.23 -14.64
N ASN A 88 -12.62 8.18 -13.95
CA ASN A 88 -13.79 8.15 -13.07
C ASN A 88 -13.46 7.58 -11.69
N SER A 89 -14.43 7.60 -10.77
CA SER A 89 -14.25 7.14 -9.39
C SER A 89 -13.81 5.67 -9.29
N LYS A 90 -14.24 4.80 -10.19
CA LYS A 90 -13.80 3.38 -10.23
C LYS A 90 -12.34 3.27 -10.63
N GLU A 91 -11.89 4.08 -11.58
CA GLU A 91 -10.48 4.13 -11.97
C GLU A 91 -9.64 4.70 -10.83
N ALA A 92 -10.09 5.75 -10.15
CA ALA A 92 -9.42 6.31 -8.98
C ALA A 92 -9.24 5.25 -7.88
N GLU A 93 -10.29 4.48 -7.58
CA GLU A 93 -10.21 3.40 -6.61
C GLU A 93 -9.24 2.30 -7.05
N ARG A 94 -9.28 1.88 -8.31
CA ARG A 94 -8.36 0.87 -8.86
C ARG A 94 -6.91 1.30 -8.73
N ILE A 95 -6.59 2.56 -9.04
CA ILE A 95 -5.24 3.11 -8.93
C ILE A 95 -4.83 3.21 -7.46
N MET A 96 -5.73 3.65 -6.57
CA MET A 96 -5.49 3.67 -5.14
C MET A 96 -5.14 2.27 -4.61
N VAL A 97 -5.96 1.26 -4.93
CA VAL A 97 -5.71 -0.13 -4.51
C VAL A 97 -4.37 -0.64 -5.04
N TYR A 98 -4.03 -0.33 -6.29
CA TYR A 98 -2.72 -0.70 -6.84
C TYR A 98 -1.57 -0.09 -6.03
N LYS A 99 -1.64 1.19 -5.67
CA LYS A 99 -0.63 1.85 -4.82
C LYS A 99 -0.54 1.25 -3.41
N LEU A 100 -1.67 0.84 -2.82
CA LEU A 100 -1.68 0.15 -1.53
C LEU A 100 -0.98 -1.22 -1.63
N LEU A 101 -1.19 -1.96 -2.73
CA LEU A 101 -0.49 -3.21 -2.99
C LEU A 101 1.02 -2.99 -3.19
N GLU A 102 1.43 -1.92 -3.88
CA GLU A 102 2.84 -1.55 -4.01
C GLU A 102 3.48 -1.23 -2.65
N ALA A 103 2.75 -0.49 -1.77
CA ALA A 103 3.21 -0.20 -0.42
C ALA A 103 3.35 -1.48 0.42
N ASN A 104 2.39 -2.40 0.32
CA ASN A 104 2.50 -3.71 0.98
C ASN A 104 3.66 -4.54 0.43
N GLY A 105 3.86 -4.59 -0.88
CA GLY A 105 5.00 -5.27 -1.50
C GLY A 105 6.36 -4.72 -1.04
N PHE A 106 6.44 -3.41 -0.79
CA PHE A 106 7.61 -2.80 -0.16
C PHE A 106 7.82 -3.32 1.27
N ILE A 107 6.75 -3.42 2.08
CA ILE A 107 6.82 -3.95 3.44
C ILE A 107 7.34 -5.40 3.40
N ASP A 108 6.74 -6.25 2.59
CA ASP A 108 7.13 -7.67 2.47
C ASP A 108 8.60 -7.85 2.08
N LYS A 109 9.13 -6.92 1.28
CA LYS A 109 10.51 -7.00 0.78
C LYS A 109 11.55 -6.42 1.74
N TYR A 110 11.22 -5.36 2.48
CA TYR A 110 12.23 -4.56 3.17
C TYR A 110 12.02 -4.41 4.68
N VAL A 111 10.83 -4.72 5.21
CA VAL A 111 10.56 -4.66 6.64
C VAL A 111 10.82 -6.03 7.26
N THR A 112 11.73 -6.06 8.22
CA THR A 112 12.12 -7.30 8.92
C THR A 112 11.35 -7.52 10.21
N HIS A 113 10.76 -6.46 10.76
CA HIS A 113 9.93 -6.54 11.96
C HIS A 113 8.60 -7.24 11.64
N LYS A 114 8.20 -8.19 12.52
CA LYS A 114 6.94 -8.91 12.36
C LYS A 114 5.76 -7.98 12.73
N LEU A 115 4.91 -7.72 11.78
CA LEU A 115 3.73 -6.88 11.92
C LEU A 115 2.45 -7.73 12.07
N ASN A 116 1.53 -7.31 12.93
CA ASN A 116 0.16 -7.77 12.88
C ASN A 116 -0.63 -7.02 11.79
N ASN A 117 -1.92 -7.33 11.61
CA ASN A 117 -2.71 -6.78 10.50
C ASN A 117 -2.93 -5.26 10.62
N HIS A 118 -3.23 -4.73 11.80
CA HIS A 118 -3.48 -3.30 11.96
C HIS A 118 -2.17 -2.48 11.92
N GLU A 119 -1.08 -2.97 12.46
CA GLU A 119 0.25 -2.38 12.31
C GLU A 119 0.67 -2.31 10.84
N ARG A 120 0.42 -3.39 10.08
CA ARG A 120 0.66 -3.43 8.65
C ARG A 120 -0.17 -2.40 7.90
N ASN A 121 -1.46 -2.29 8.21
CA ASN A 121 -2.36 -1.34 7.56
C ASN A 121 -1.97 0.11 7.85
N ALA A 122 -1.60 0.44 9.09
CA ALA A 122 -1.09 1.76 9.45
C ALA A 122 0.20 2.10 8.69
N LEU A 123 1.10 1.12 8.56
CA LEU A 123 2.34 1.29 7.81
C LEU A 123 2.10 1.43 6.30
N VAL A 124 1.14 0.68 5.73
CA VAL A 124 0.72 0.83 4.33
C VAL A 124 0.17 2.24 4.10
N SER A 125 -0.67 2.78 5.00
CA SER A 125 -1.18 4.15 4.92
C SER A 125 -0.05 5.18 4.98
N LEU A 126 0.88 5.03 5.89
CA LEU A 126 2.05 5.91 6.02
C LEU A 126 2.87 5.92 4.70
N ILE A 127 3.21 4.73 4.18
CA ILE A 127 4.00 4.61 2.94
C ILE A 127 3.22 5.13 1.73
N TYR A 128 1.91 4.93 1.66
CA TYR A 128 1.06 5.51 0.62
C TYR A 128 1.20 7.03 0.55
N ASN A 129 1.20 7.70 1.71
CA ASN A 129 1.29 9.16 1.80
C ASN A 129 2.73 9.69 1.61
N VAL A 130 3.71 9.09 2.28
CA VAL A 130 5.11 9.57 2.31
C VAL A 130 5.90 9.13 1.08
N GLY A 131 5.46 8.06 0.44
CA GLY A 131 6.18 7.39 -0.64
C GLY A 131 7.23 6.39 -0.13
N ARG A 132 7.49 5.36 -0.93
CA ARG A 132 8.42 4.25 -0.60
C ARG A 132 9.84 4.75 -0.33
N ASP A 133 10.35 5.65 -1.16
CA ASP A 133 11.72 6.14 -1.03
C ASP A 133 11.87 7.08 0.17
N GLY A 134 10.88 7.96 0.41
CA GLY A 134 10.84 8.82 1.58
C GLY A 134 10.85 8.00 2.88
N PHE A 135 10.02 6.96 2.95
CA PHE A 135 10.01 6.08 4.12
C PHE A 135 11.30 5.28 4.24
N ARG A 136 11.82 4.68 3.17
CA ARG A 136 13.05 3.86 3.17
C ARG A 136 14.28 4.61 3.69
N ASN A 137 14.39 5.88 3.36
CA ASN A 137 15.53 6.70 3.75
C ASN A 137 15.42 7.31 5.15
N SER A 138 14.28 7.09 5.84
CA SER A 138 13.96 7.72 7.11
C SER A 138 14.57 7.03 8.33
N SER A 139 14.61 7.76 9.44
CA SER A 139 14.93 7.22 10.76
C SER A 139 13.84 6.26 11.26
N ALA A 140 12.57 6.48 10.88
CA ALA A 140 11.47 5.56 11.19
C ALA A 140 11.70 4.16 10.64
N PHE A 141 12.07 4.04 9.36
CA PHE A 141 12.37 2.73 8.75
C PHE A 141 13.53 2.02 9.45
N LYS A 142 14.58 2.76 9.81
CA LYS A 142 15.74 2.20 10.52
C LYS A 142 15.35 1.70 11.92
N ALA A 143 14.52 2.46 12.65
CA ALA A 143 14.04 2.08 13.98
C ALA A 143 13.16 0.84 13.92
N LEU A 144 12.22 0.78 12.98
CA LEU A 144 11.33 -0.37 12.77
C LEU A 144 12.14 -1.67 12.52
N ASN A 145 13.11 -1.62 11.63
CA ASN A 145 13.92 -2.80 11.29
C ASN A 145 14.92 -3.21 12.39
N LYS A 146 15.21 -2.32 13.34
CA LYS A 146 15.94 -2.65 14.58
C LYS A 146 15.04 -3.23 15.67
N GLY A 147 13.72 -3.22 15.48
CA GLY A 147 12.75 -3.62 16.50
C GLY A 147 12.55 -2.55 17.60
N ASP A 148 13.06 -1.34 17.40
CA ASP A 148 12.81 -0.21 18.31
C ASP A 148 11.47 0.45 17.99
N ILE A 149 10.39 -0.18 18.44
CA ILE A 149 9.02 0.25 18.15
C ILE A 149 8.68 1.60 18.78
N LYS A 150 9.26 1.89 19.95
CA LYS A 150 9.06 3.19 20.60
C LYS A 150 9.64 4.32 19.73
N GLU A 151 10.86 4.16 19.27
CA GLU A 151 11.51 5.15 18.40
C GLU A 151 10.84 5.19 17.02
N PHE A 152 10.42 4.03 16.47
CA PHE A 152 9.64 4.00 15.24
C PHE A 152 8.38 4.86 15.35
N LYS A 153 7.55 4.67 16.38
CA LYS A 153 6.32 5.45 16.57
C LYS A 153 6.61 6.95 16.71
N ARG A 154 7.67 7.30 17.42
CA ARG A 154 8.11 8.69 17.56
C ARG A 154 8.51 9.30 16.21
N GLN A 155 9.29 8.60 15.42
CA GLN A 155 9.76 9.07 14.10
C GLN A 155 8.68 9.04 13.02
N ALA A 156 7.68 8.17 13.15
CA ALA A 156 6.62 8.03 12.18
C ALA A 156 5.42 8.93 12.46
N PHE A 157 4.95 8.99 13.70
CA PHE A 157 3.61 9.50 14.03
C PHE A 157 3.60 10.69 15.00
N ASP A 158 4.71 11.01 15.68
CA ASP A 158 4.73 12.12 16.65
C ASP A 158 4.43 13.45 15.96
N PRO A 159 3.55 14.31 16.54
CA PRO A 159 3.13 15.57 15.91
C PRO A 159 4.24 16.63 15.79
N LYS A 160 5.39 16.41 16.41
CA LYS A 160 6.53 17.34 16.34
C LYS A 160 7.71 16.79 15.54
N VAL A 161 7.80 15.48 15.39
CA VAL A 161 9.00 14.81 14.83
C VAL A 161 8.67 13.94 13.63
N GLY A 162 7.47 13.36 13.58
CA GLY A 162 7.04 12.43 12.55
C GLY A 162 6.91 13.07 11.17
N PHE A 163 6.30 12.34 10.23
CA PHE A 163 6.06 12.83 8.87
C PHE A 163 4.92 13.86 8.82
N VAL A 164 5.17 15.04 9.34
CA VAL A 164 4.17 16.11 9.58
C VAL A 164 4.48 17.40 8.84
N CYS A 165 5.54 17.42 8.02
CA CYS A 165 5.93 18.59 7.24
C CYS A 165 5.67 18.38 5.74
N ALA A 166 5.18 19.44 5.09
CA ALA A 166 5.18 19.60 3.64
C ALA A 166 5.97 20.87 3.32
N ASP A 167 6.88 20.82 2.33
CA ASP A 167 7.76 21.92 1.94
C ASP A 167 8.51 22.56 3.14
N GLY A 168 8.97 21.74 4.07
CA GLY A 168 9.70 22.17 5.26
C GLY A 168 8.84 22.88 6.32
N LYS A 169 7.52 22.94 6.16
CA LYS A 169 6.58 23.55 7.10
C LYS A 169 5.65 22.52 7.71
N TYR A 170 5.30 22.72 9.00
CA TYR A 170 4.29 21.90 9.66
C TYR A 170 2.95 22.00 8.93
N ASN A 171 2.35 20.85 8.65
CA ASN A 171 1.06 20.71 7.99
C ASN A 171 0.04 20.08 8.93
N LYS A 172 -1.04 20.81 9.23
CA LYS A 172 -2.08 20.36 10.17
C LYS A 172 -2.79 19.08 9.69
N GLY A 173 -3.00 18.94 8.38
CA GLY A 173 -3.57 17.73 7.79
C GLY A 173 -2.70 16.51 8.01
N LEU A 174 -1.38 16.65 7.82
CA LEU A 174 -0.42 15.58 8.08
C LEU A 174 -0.34 15.23 9.56
N ILE A 175 -0.38 16.22 10.46
CA ILE A 175 -0.42 15.97 11.92
C ILE A 175 -1.65 15.15 12.29
N ASN A 176 -2.82 15.55 11.78
CA ASN A 176 -4.07 14.82 12.01
C ASN A 176 -4.01 13.38 11.46
N ARG A 177 -3.51 13.20 10.24
CA ARG A 177 -3.32 11.89 9.62
C ARG A 177 -2.41 10.99 10.45
N ARG A 178 -1.29 11.49 10.96
CA ARG A 178 -0.36 10.73 11.81
C ARG A 178 -1.02 10.28 13.12
N ALA A 179 -1.89 11.12 13.70
CA ALA A 179 -2.63 10.76 14.90
C ALA A 179 -3.56 9.58 14.66
N HIS A 180 -4.34 9.59 13.57
CA HIS A 180 -5.22 8.47 13.22
C HIS A 180 -4.44 7.21 12.83
N GLU A 181 -3.32 7.33 12.13
CA GLU A 181 -2.45 6.19 11.81
C GLU A 181 -1.81 5.57 13.06
N LEU A 182 -1.51 6.38 14.09
CA LEU A 182 -1.03 5.85 15.38
C LEU A 182 -2.13 5.07 16.09
N VAL A 183 -3.37 5.56 16.13
CA VAL A 183 -4.52 4.85 16.71
C VAL A 183 -4.77 3.54 15.94
N MET A 184 -4.69 3.57 14.61
CA MET A 184 -4.77 2.35 13.79
C MET A 184 -3.65 1.36 14.15
N TRP A 185 -2.42 1.83 14.33
CA TRP A 185 -1.28 1.00 14.73
C TRP A 185 -1.48 0.35 16.09
N GLU A 186 -1.96 1.08 17.07
CA GLU A 186 -2.07 0.62 18.47
C GLU A 186 -3.34 -0.20 18.72
N GLU A 187 -4.47 0.21 18.16
CA GLU A 187 -5.80 -0.27 18.51
C GLU A 187 -6.56 -0.93 17.37
N GLY A 188 -6.09 -0.79 16.13
CA GLY A 188 -6.80 -1.30 14.95
C GLY A 188 -8.08 -0.51 14.60
N VAL A 189 -8.19 0.75 15.05
CA VAL A 189 -9.32 1.63 14.78
C VAL A 189 -9.03 2.49 13.54
N TYR A 190 -10.00 2.59 12.63
CA TYR A 190 -9.89 3.26 11.32
C TYR A 190 -10.75 4.52 11.22
N GLU A 191 -11.28 5.01 12.31
CA GLU A 191 -12.12 6.22 12.32
C GLU A 191 -11.28 7.48 12.07
N VAL A 192 -11.90 8.49 11.39
CA VAL A 192 -11.28 9.76 10.98
C VAL A 192 -12.12 10.93 11.47
#